data_dac72e00a43d7e9790d4f775efc9536a
#
_entry.id   dac72e00a43d7e9790d4f775efc9536a
#
_cell.length_a   1.000
_cell.length_b   1.000
_cell.length_c   1.000
_cell.angle_alpha   90.00
_cell.angle_beta   90.00
_cell.angle_gamma   90.00
#
_symmetry.space_group_name_H-M   'P 1'
#
loop_
_entity.id
_entity.type
_entity.pdbx_description
1 polymer ?
#
loop_
_entity_poly.entity_id
_entity_poly.type
_entity_poly.pdbx_seq_one_letter_code
_entity_poly.pdbx_strand_id
1 'polypeptide(L)'
;TQALIAMQLILGLIFLVFGITGIGGKMVHLVPNSVKAGVLMGGGLAAIIGEMGETGRFWTYPISITVGVLVAYFCLFSPIWANLRKKYRAIDMIGKFGMLPAIIIGVVLGPIVGELAVPNVQWWPLVKIPEFANIWNQLSPFAIGWPSAATWIAAIPTAIVVYIIAFGDFVTSEELLRSADEVRQDEKIDFNANRS
;
A
#
# COMPACT_ATOMS: atom_id res chain seq x y z
N THR A 1 -18.57 12.55 4.77
CA THR A 1 -18.57 11.27 5.51
C THR A 1 -19.49 10.25 4.85
N GLN A 2 -20.76 10.58 4.52
CA GLN A 2 -21.70 9.65 3.87
C GLN A 2 -21.21 9.10 2.52
N ALA A 3 -20.53 9.92 1.70
CA ALA A 3 -19.95 9.47 0.44
C ALA A 3 -18.85 8.43 0.63
N LEU A 4 -18.03 8.57 1.66
CA LEU A 4 -17.01 7.58 2.01
C LEU A 4 -17.63 6.25 2.44
N ILE A 5 -18.71 6.31 3.23
CA ILE A 5 -19.45 5.12 3.66
C ILE A 5 -20.06 4.40 2.44
N ALA A 6 -20.71 5.13 1.54
CA ALA A 6 -21.27 4.56 0.33
C ALA A 6 -20.18 3.87 -0.51
N MET A 7 -19.05 4.54 -0.71
CA MET A 7 -17.92 4.00 -1.47
C MET A 7 -17.35 2.72 -0.82
N GLN A 8 -17.14 2.73 0.50
CA GLN A 8 -16.62 1.57 1.23
C GLN A 8 -17.57 0.37 1.18
N LEU A 9 -18.88 0.62 1.30
CA LEU A 9 -19.88 -0.45 1.24
C LEU A 9 -20.00 -1.04 -0.18
N ILE A 10 -19.97 -0.20 -1.23
CA ILE A 10 -19.93 -0.68 -2.63
C ILE A 10 -18.68 -1.51 -2.86
N LEU A 11 -17.52 -1.01 -2.43
CA LEU A 11 -16.25 -1.70 -2.58
C LEU A 11 -16.24 -3.04 -1.84
N GLY A 12 -16.69 -3.04 -0.58
CA GLY A 12 -16.82 -4.25 0.23
C GLY A 12 -17.76 -5.28 -0.42
N LEU A 13 -18.88 -4.82 -1.01
CA LEU A 13 -19.80 -5.70 -1.72
C LEU A 13 -19.17 -6.31 -2.97
N ILE A 14 -18.43 -5.50 -3.75
CA ILE A 14 -17.72 -5.99 -4.95
C ILE A 14 -16.69 -7.06 -4.55
N PHE A 15 -15.87 -6.80 -3.53
CA PHE A 15 -14.88 -7.78 -3.05
C PHE A 15 -15.54 -9.04 -2.50
N LEU A 16 -16.63 -8.90 -1.74
CA LEU A 16 -17.37 -10.03 -1.21
C LEU A 16 -17.93 -10.92 -2.33
N VAL A 17 -18.59 -10.33 -3.32
CA VAL A 17 -19.15 -11.07 -4.45
C VAL A 17 -18.04 -11.77 -5.24
N PHE A 18 -16.95 -11.10 -5.52
CA PHE A 18 -15.84 -11.69 -6.27
C PHE A 18 -15.06 -12.72 -5.46
N GLY A 19 -14.96 -12.55 -4.14
CA GLY A 19 -14.37 -13.55 -3.23
C GLY A 19 -15.18 -14.83 -3.19
N ILE A 20 -16.51 -14.74 -2.94
CA ILE A 20 -17.40 -15.91 -2.85
C ILE A 20 -17.51 -16.63 -4.20
N THR A 21 -17.61 -15.89 -5.31
CA THR A 21 -17.75 -16.48 -6.64
C THR A 21 -16.44 -17.00 -7.23
N GLY A 22 -15.30 -16.61 -6.66
CA GLY A 22 -13.98 -16.95 -7.20
C GLY A 22 -13.68 -16.30 -8.56
N ILE A 23 -14.53 -15.36 -8.99
CA ILE A 23 -14.36 -14.64 -10.27
C ILE A 23 -13.06 -13.83 -10.26
N GLY A 24 -12.69 -13.24 -9.11
CA GLY A 24 -11.47 -12.47 -8.97
C GLY A 24 -10.22 -13.24 -9.42
N GLY A 25 -10.06 -14.49 -8.99
CA GLY A 25 -8.96 -15.34 -9.43
C GLY A 25 -8.97 -15.64 -10.93
N LYS A 26 -10.15 -15.84 -11.53
CA LYS A 26 -10.27 -16.05 -12.97
C LYS A 26 -9.92 -14.78 -13.77
N MET A 27 -10.30 -13.61 -13.27
CA MET A 27 -9.99 -12.32 -13.89
C MET A 27 -8.48 -12.07 -13.94
N VAL A 28 -7.72 -12.44 -12.88
CA VAL A 28 -6.25 -12.29 -12.88
C VAL A 28 -5.60 -13.06 -14.02
N HIS A 29 -6.09 -14.26 -14.31
CA HIS A 29 -5.58 -15.08 -15.43
C HIS A 29 -6.01 -14.56 -16.80
N LEU A 30 -7.13 -13.83 -16.87
CA LEU A 30 -7.63 -13.25 -18.11
C LEU A 30 -6.90 -11.97 -18.50
N VAL A 31 -6.30 -11.27 -17.53
CA VAL A 31 -5.58 -10.01 -17.78
C VAL A 31 -4.21 -10.30 -18.38
N PRO A 32 -3.92 -9.83 -19.61
CA PRO A 32 -2.60 -9.98 -20.23
C PRO A 32 -1.50 -9.32 -19.41
N ASN A 33 -0.29 -9.89 -19.44
CA ASN A 33 0.86 -9.36 -18.70
C ASN A 33 1.21 -7.91 -19.08
N SER A 34 0.96 -7.51 -20.32
CA SER A 34 1.13 -6.13 -20.77
C SER A 34 0.20 -5.14 -20.06
N VAL A 35 -1.05 -5.56 -19.79
CA VAL A 35 -2.01 -4.74 -19.03
C VAL A 35 -1.61 -4.67 -17.55
N LYS A 36 -1.18 -5.79 -16.97
CA LYS A 36 -0.65 -5.81 -15.61
C LYS A 36 0.54 -4.86 -15.45
N ALA A 37 1.51 -4.92 -16.36
CA ALA A 37 2.67 -4.03 -16.37
C ALA A 37 2.24 -2.55 -16.53
N GLY A 38 1.25 -2.28 -17.40
CA GLY A 38 0.70 -0.94 -17.58
C GLY A 38 0.04 -0.37 -16.33
N VAL A 39 -0.73 -1.18 -15.60
CA VAL A 39 -1.35 -0.79 -14.32
C VAL A 39 -0.29 -0.48 -13.27
N LEU A 40 0.74 -1.32 -13.14
CA LEU A 40 1.87 -1.10 -12.23
C LEU A 40 2.63 0.18 -12.53
N MET A 41 2.97 0.38 -13.80
CA MET A 41 3.70 1.56 -14.25
C MET A 41 2.86 2.83 -14.09
N GLY A 42 1.56 2.75 -14.43
CA GLY A 42 0.61 3.84 -14.24
C GLY A 42 0.42 4.21 -12.77
N GLY A 43 0.28 3.24 -11.89
CA GLY A 43 0.18 3.44 -10.44
C GLY A 43 1.46 4.06 -9.86
N GLY A 44 2.62 3.57 -10.26
CA GLY A 44 3.91 4.14 -9.84
C GLY A 44 4.10 5.59 -10.32
N LEU A 45 3.79 5.88 -11.56
CA LEU A 45 3.84 7.24 -12.11
C LEU A 45 2.84 8.17 -11.42
N ALA A 46 1.60 7.71 -11.19
CA ALA A 46 0.59 8.49 -10.48
C ALA A 46 1.02 8.83 -9.05
N ALA A 47 1.66 7.89 -8.35
CA ALA A 47 2.22 8.14 -7.02
C ALA A 47 3.34 9.19 -7.05
N ILE A 48 4.27 9.10 -8.01
CA ILE A 48 5.35 10.09 -8.18
C ILE A 48 4.77 11.47 -8.50
N ILE A 49 3.84 11.56 -9.45
CA ILE A 49 3.20 12.82 -9.82
C ILE A 49 2.43 13.40 -8.64
N GLY A 50 1.73 12.56 -7.87
CA GLY A 50 1.02 13.00 -6.67
C GLY A 50 1.94 13.58 -5.60
N GLU A 51 3.11 12.98 -5.37
CA GLU A 51 4.08 13.47 -4.39
C GLU A 51 4.86 14.71 -4.87
N MET A 52 5.07 14.85 -6.18
CA MET A 52 5.77 15.98 -6.79
C MET A 52 4.83 17.13 -7.22
N GLY A 53 3.50 16.92 -7.17
CA GLY A 53 2.49 17.93 -7.48
C GLY A 53 2.51 19.10 -6.49
N GLU A 54 1.74 20.15 -6.77
CA GLU A 54 1.69 21.39 -5.95
C GLU A 54 1.32 21.13 -4.49
N THR A 55 0.48 20.12 -4.21
CA THR A 55 0.07 19.68 -2.86
C THR A 55 0.90 18.52 -2.33
N GLY A 56 1.90 18.09 -3.07
CA GLY A 56 2.75 16.95 -2.73
C GLY A 56 3.73 17.24 -1.61
N ARG A 57 4.11 16.21 -0.90
CA ARG A 57 5.02 16.31 0.25
C ARG A 57 6.47 16.61 -0.16
N PHE A 58 6.83 16.35 -1.42
CA PHE A 58 8.18 16.56 -1.92
C PHE A 58 8.67 18.01 -1.68
N TRP A 59 7.82 18.99 -1.92
CA TRP A 59 8.19 20.40 -1.74
C TRP A 59 8.28 20.85 -0.28
N THR A 60 7.62 20.10 0.60
CA THR A 60 7.68 20.37 2.05
C THR A 60 8.91 19.74 2.70
N TYR A 61 9.33 18.56 2.19
CA TYR A 61 10.43 17.76 2.76
C TYR A 61 11.40 17.28 1.68
N PRO A 62 12.00 18.18 0.88
CA PRO A 62 12.75 17.81 -0.31
C PRO A 62 13.99 16.96 -0.02
N ILE A 63 14.75 17.29 1.01
CA ILE A 63 16.01 16.59 1.34
C ILE A 63 15.69 15.21 1.93
N SER A 64 14.78 15.14 2.88
CA SER A 64 14.40 13.89 3.55
C SER A 64 13.83 12.89 2.56
N ILE A 65 12.94 13.32 1.66
CA ILE A 65 12.35 12.46 0.63
C ILE A 65 13.40 12.05 -0.39
N THR A 66 14.23 12.96 -0.89
CA THR A 66 15.25 12.65 -1.88
C THR A 66 16.24 11.61 -1.34
N VAL A 67 16.76 11.82 -0.13
CA VAL A 67 17.70 10.87 0.49
C VAL A 67 17.01 9.54 0.76
N GLY A 68 15.78 9.56 1.29
CA GLY A 68 14.98 8.35 1.50
C GLY A 68 14.79 7.54 0.22
N VAL A 69 14.43 8.18 -0.89
CA VAL A 69 14.27 7.54 -2.20
C VAL A 69 15.59 6.97 -2.72
N LEU A 70 16.69 7.73 -2.62
CA LEU A 70 18.00 7.23 -3.04
C LEU A 70 18.46 6.02 -2.24
N VAL A 71 18.25 6.02 -0.93
CA VAL A 71 18.56 4.88 -0.07
C VAL A 71 17.65 3.69 -0.39
N ALA A 72 16.35 3.91 -0.58
CA ALA A 72 15.42 2.86 -0.98
C ALA A 72 15.84 2.22 -2.31
N TYR A 73 16.15 3.05 -3.31
CA TYR A 73 16.63 2.60 -4.62
C TYR A 73 17.93 1.79 -4.51
N PHE A 74 18.87 2.27 -3.70
CA PHE A 74 20.11 1.55 -3.43
C PHE A 74 19.86 0.20 -2.76
N CYS A 75 19.03 0.15 -1.72
CA CYS A 75 18.71 -1.09 -0.99
C CYS A 75 17.95 -2.12 -1.85
N LEU A 76 17.10 -1.66 -2.77
CA LEU A 76 16.26 -2.55 -3.58
C LEU A 76 16.94 -3.01 -4.87
N PHE A 77 17.69 -2.13 -5.53
CA PHE A 77 18.17 -2.38 -6.90
C PHE A 77 19.68 -2.45 -7.05
N SER A 78 20.49 -2.07 -6.03
CA SER A 78 21.92 -2.07 -6.16
C SER A 78 22.52 -3.48 -6.12
N PRO A 79 23.31 -3.90 -7.13
CA PRO A 79 24.04 -5.16 -7.10
C PRO A 79 25.11 -5.18 -5.99
N ILE A 80 25.63 -4.02 -5.60
CA ILE A 80 26.57 -3.89 -4.48
C ILE A 80 25.89 -4.31 -3.18
N TRP A 81 24.68 -3.78 -2.94
CA TRP A 81 23.88 -4.15 -1.77
C TRP A 81 23.53 -5.64 -1.77
N ALA A 82 23.14 -6.19 -2.90
CA ALA A 82 22.84 -7.61 -3.04
C ALA A 82 24.07 -8.49 -2.70
N ASN A 83 25.26 -8.09 -3.11
CA ASN A 83 26.50 -8.81 -2.79
C ASN A 83 26.88 -8.67 -1.30
N LEU A 84 26.68 -7.48 -0.69
CA LEU A 84 26.90 -7.29 0.75
C LEU A 84 25.95 -8.16 1.59
N ARG A 85 24.71 -8.29 1.20
CA ARG A 85 23.73 -9.17 1.87
C ARG A 85 24.18 -10.63 1.89
N LYS A 86 24.75 -11.11 0.77
CA LYS A 86 25.30 -12.48 0.70
C LYS A 86 26.52 -12.69 1.61
N LYS A 87 27.30 -11.63 1.85
CA LYS A 87 28.54 -11.71 2.62
C LYS A 87 28.33 -11.53 4.13
N TYR A 88 27.39 -10.67 4.53
CA TYR A 88 27.18 -10.28 5.94
C TYR A 88 25.74 -10.56 6.40
N ARG A 89 25.60 -11.46 7.38
CA ARG A 89 24.28 -11.86 7.95
C ARG A 89 23.50 -10.67 8.54
N ALA A 90 24.17 -9.70 9.15
CA ALA A 90 23.52 -8.50 9.68
C ALA A 90 22.90 -7.64 8.57
N ILE A 91 23.61 -7.49 7.44
CA ILE A 91 23.12 -6.74 6.28
C ILE A 91 21.97 -7.51 5.61
N ASP A 92 22.01 -8.84 5.58
CA ASP A 92 20.91 -9.65 5.07
C ASP A 92 19.65 -9.49 5.93
N MET A 93 19.79 -9.48 7.25
CA MET A 93 18.66 -9.18 8.15
C MET A 93 18.05 -7.81 7.85
N ILE A 94 18.87 -6.76 7.74
CA ILE A 94 18.38 -5.41 7.39
C ILE A 94 17.71 -5.42 6.01
N GLY A 95 18.30 -6.12 5.04
CA GLY A 95 17.76 -6.23 3.69
C GLY A 95 16.41 -6.95 3.58
N LYS A 96 16.07 -7.84 4.54
CA LYS A 96 14.74 -8.50 4.62
C LYS A 96 13.61 -7.53 4.95
N PHE A 97 13.93 -6.40 5.58
CA PHE A 97 12.95 -5.35 5.87
C PHE A 97 12.65 -4.42 4.68
N GLY A 98 13.22 -4.70 3.50
CA GLY A 98 12.91 -3.96 2.27
C GLY A 98 13.20 -2.46 2.36
N MET A 99 12.16 -1.64 2.37
CA MET A 99 12.25 -0.18 2.42
C MET A 99 12.42 0.41 3.83
N LEU A 100 12.36 -0.40 4.89
CA LEU A 100 12.45 0.09 6.28
C LEU A 100 13.72 0.92 6.55
N PRO A 101 14.93 0.54 6.07
CA PRO A 101 16.13 1.35 6.27
C PRO A 101 15.99 2.76 5.68
N ALA A 102 15.36 2.89 4.52
CA ALA A 102 15.13 4.19 3.88
C ALA A 102 14.17 5.07 4.68
N ILE A 103 13.10 4.46 5.23
CA ILE A 103 12.15 5.16 6.10
C ILE A 103 12.83 5.66 7.37
N ILE A 104 13.63 4.80 8.03
CA ILE A 104 14.36 5.19 9.25
C ILE A 104 15.32 6.34 8.96
N ILE A 105 16.07 6.28 7.86
CA ILE A 105 17.00 7.35 7.48
C ILE A 105 16.24 8.64 7.20
N GLY A 106 15.12 8.59 6.47
CA GLY A 106 14.30 9.77 6.21
C GLY A 106 13.74 10.41 7.50
N VAL A 107 13.24 9.59 8.41
CA VAL A 107 12.70 10.06 9.70
C VAL A 107 13.78 10.65 10.61
N VAL A 108 14.99 10.10 10.60
CA VAL A 108 16.12 10.63 11.40
C VAL A 108 16.71 11.89 10.76
N LEU A 109 16.82 11.90 9.44
CA LEU A 109 17.40 13.03 8.69
C LEU A 109 16.51 14.28 8.73
N GLY A 110 15.20 14.10 8.69
CA GLY A 110 14.24 15.21 8.67
C GLY A 110 14.42 16.24 9.79
N PRO A 111 14.48 15.80 11.05
CA PRO A 111 14.76 16.70 12.17
C PRO A 111 16.17 17.32 12.13
N ILE A 112 17.17 16.59 11.64
CA ILE A 112 18.57 17.08 11.56
C ILE A 112 18.67 18.22 10.56
N VAL A 113 17.96 18.10 9.44
CA VAL A 113 17.94 19.12 8.37
C VAL A 113 16.95 20.25 8.67
N GLY A 114 16.08 20.07 9.66
CA GLY A 114 15.06 21.04 10.04
C GLY A 114 13.79 20.99 9.19
N GLU A 115 13.62 19.96 8.35
CA GLU A 115 12.41 19.76 7.55
C GLU A 115 11.27 19.18 8.38
N LEU A 116 11.57 18.32 9.36
CA LEU A 116 10.58 17.69 10.22
C LEU A 116 10.78 18.14 11.67
N ALA A 117 9.69 18.34 12.39
CA ALA A 117 9.75 18.51 13.82
C ALA A 117 10.26 17.21 14.48
N VAL A 118 11.05 17.34 15.55
CA VAL A 118 11.50 16.18 16.32
C VAL A 118 10.27 15.39 16.77
N PRO A 119 10.14 14.11 16.44
CA PRO A 119 8.97 13.34 16.81
C PRO A 119 8.89 13.21 18.33
N ASN A 120 7.79 13.68 18.91
CA ASN A 120 7.51 13.47 20.33
C ASN A 120 7.02 12.04 20.52
N VAL A 121 7.95 11.12 20.72
CA VAL A 121 7.63 9.70 20.89
C VAL A 121 7.05 9.48 22.28
N GLN A 122 5.75 9.29 22.33
CA GLN A 122 5.08 8.88 23.57
C GLN A 122 5.27 7.37 23.74
N TRP A 123 6.16 6.98 24.64
CA TRP A 123 6.44 5.58 24.93
C TRP A 123 5.32 4.86 25.69
N TRP A 124 4.37 5.61 26.22
CA TRP A 124 3.25 5.06 26.95
C TRP A 124 1.94 5.84 26.65
N PRO A 125 0.83 5.15 26.37
CA PRO A 125 0.68 3.69 26.24
C PRO A 125 1.23 3.17 24.90
N LEU A 126 2.00 2.07 24.94
CA LEU A 126 2.53 1.38 23.75
C LEU A 126 1.42 0.85 22.84
N VAL A 127 0.28 0.50 23.43
CA VAL A 127 -0.93 0.07 22.73
C VAL A 127 -2.05 1.05 23.07
N LYS A 128 -2.48 1.82 22.09
CA LYS A 128 -3.66 2.66 22.21
C LYS A 128 -4.86 1.88 21.70
N ILE A 129 -5.75 1.52 22.61
CA ILE A 129 -7.02 0.88 22.24
C ILE A 129 -7.85 1.91 21.46
N PRO A 130 -8.31 1.59 20.25
CA PRO A 130 -9.16 2.50 19.49
C PRO A 130 -10.44 2.82 20.29
N GLU A 131 -10.85 4.07 20.26
CA GLU A 131 -12.11 4.50 20.86
C GLU A 131 -13.29 4.04 20.00
N PHE A 132 -13.66 2.76 20.12
CA PHE A 132 -14.70 2.14 19.31
C PHE A 132 -16.02 2.92 19.34
N ALA A 133 -16.37 3.54 20.46
CA ALA A 133 -17.57 4.34 20.58
C ALA A 133 -17.53 5.59 19.67
N ASN A 134 -16.38 6.27 19.62
CA ASN A 134 -16.21 7.42 18.73
C ASN A 134 -16.19 7.01 17.27
N ILE A 135 -15.52 5.90 16.94
CA ILE A 135 -15.49 5.34 15.59
C ILE A 135 -16.91 4.97 15.15
N TRP A 136 -17.67 4.29 16.01
CA TRP A 136 -19.06 3.93 15.74
C TRP A 136 -19.92 5.15 15.50
N ASN A 137 -19.85 6.16 16.36
CA ASN A 137 -20.66 7.37 16.25
C ASN A 137 -20.31 8.24 15.05
N GLN A 138 -19.08 8.18 14.55
CA GLN A 138 -18.60 9.03 13.45
C GLN A 138 -18.60 8.35 12.09
N LEU A 139 -18.51 7.02 12.04
CA LEU A 139 -18.34 6.27 10.79
C LEU A 139 -19.43 5.23 10.54
N SER A 140 -20.25 4.89 11.55
CA SER A 140 -21.31 3.90 11.34
C SER A 140 -22.50 4.52 10.60
N PRO A 141 -23.02 3.87 9.55
CA PRO A 141 -24.25 4.31 8.88
C PRO A 141 -25.47 4.30 9.80
N PHE A 142 -25.42 3.50 10.88
CA PHE A 142 -26.50 3.45 11.89
C PHE A 142 -26.50 4.69 12.80
N ALA A 143 -25.34 5.33 13.01
CA ALA A 143 -25.25 6.52 13.85
C ALA A 143 -25.40 7.82 13.05
N ILE A 144 -24.84 7.90 11.85
CA ILE A 144 -24.85 9.12 11.01
C ILE A 144 -25.95 9.11 9.94
N GLY A 145 -26.68 8.01 9.81
CA GLY A 145 -27.70 7.83 8.78
C GLY A 145 -27.15 7.21 7.49
N TRP A 146 -28.01 6.51 6.80
CA TRP A 146 -27.67 5.88 5.52
C TRP A 146 -27.49 6.94 4.43
N PRO A 147 -26.54 6.74 3.51
CA PRO A 147 -26.34 7.64 2.37
C PRO A 147 -27.61 7.74 1.52
N SER A 148 -27.90 8.93 1.00
CA SER A 148 -29.01 9.14 0.07
C SER A 148 -28.79 8.38 -1.25
N ALA A 149 -29.87 8.09 -1.98
CA ALA A 149 -29.78 7.45 -3.31
C ALA A 149 -28.84 8.20 -4.26
N ALA A 150 -28.87 9.52 -4.23
CA ALA A 150 -27.96 10.34 -5.03
C ALA A 150 -26.49 10.14 -4.64
N THR A 151 -26.19 9.97 -3.32
CA THR A 151 -24.85 9.70 -2.83
C THR A 151 -24.36 8.34 -3.27
N TRP A 152 -25.23 7.32 -3.27
CA TRP A 152 -24.88 5.98 -3.77
C TRP A 152 -24.51 6.02 -5.24
N ILE A 153 -25.32 6.66 -6.08
CA ILE A 153 -25.08 6.77 -7.53
C ILE A 153 -23.78 7.53 -7.80
N ALA A 154 -23.52 8.62 -7.09
CA ALA A 154 -22.29 9.41 -7.23
C ALA A 154 -21.03 8.65 -6.77
N ALA A 155 -21.16 7.71 -5.84
CA ALA A 155 -20.03 6.92 -5.32
C ALA A 155 -19.63 5.77 -6.27
N ILE A 156 -20.50 5.28 -7.14
CA ILE A 156 -20.23 4.14 -8.02
C ILE A 156 -19.00 4.33 -8.90
N PRO A 157 -18.84 5.44 -9.66
CA PRO A 157 -17.69 5.60 -10.54
C PRO A 157 -16.37 5.57 -9.75
N THR A 158 -16.33 6.25 -8.61
CA THR A 158 -15.15 6.28 -7.74
C THR A 158 -14.85 4.90 -7.15
N ALA A 159 -15.87 4.16 -6.72
CA ALA A 159 -15.71 2.80 -6.20
C ALA A 159 -15.15 1.85 -7.27
N ILE A 160 -15.59 1.97 -8.52
CA ILE A 160 -15.05 1.18 -9.64
C ILE A 160 -13.57 1.50 -9.86
N VAL A 161 -13.20 2.78 -9.88
CA VAL A 161 -11.79 3.19 -10.06
C VAL A 161 -10.93 2.65 -8.91
N VAL A 162 -11.38 2.80 -7.66
CA VAL A 162 -10.67 2.26 -6.49
C VAL A 162 -10.57 0.74 -6.55
N TYR A 163 -11.63 0.06 -7.01
CA TYR A 163 -11.59 -1.39 -7.20
C TYR A 163 -10.53 -1.80 -8.25
N ILE A 164 -10.45 -1.09 -9.38
CA ILE A 164 -9.45 -1.37 -10.42
C ILE A 164 -8.03 -1.20 -9.88
N ILE A 165 -7.79 -0.17 -9.06
CA ILE A 165 -6.48 0.07 -8.42
C ILE A 165 -6.18 -1.08 -7.44
N ALA A 166 -7.11 -1.41 -6.55
CA ALA A 166 -6.94 -2.48 -5.58
C ALA A 166 -6.76 -3.86 -6.25
N PHE A 167 -7.44 -4.08 -7.37
CA PHE A 167 -7.25 -5.28 -8.19
C PHE A 167 -5.84 -5.33 -8.81
N GLY A 168 -5.29 -4.18 -9.23
CA GLY A 168 -3.91 -4.05 -9.68
C GLY A 168 -2.91 -4.46 -8.59
N ASP A 169 -3.11 -4.01 -7.36
CA ASP A 169 -2.28 -4.39 -6.20
C ASP A 169 -2.36 -5.89 -5.91
N PHE A 170 -3.55 -6.48 -6.02
CA PHE A 170 -3.74 -7.92 -5.86
C PHE A 170 -2.98 -8.72 -6.92
N VAL A 171 -3.06 -8.32 -8.17
CA VAL A 171 -2.32 -8.93 -9.30
C VAL A 171 -0.81 -8.85 -9.07
N THR A 172 -0.34 -7.71 -8.60
CA THR A 172 1.09 -7.48 -8.28
C THR A 172 1.55 -8.39 -7.15
N SER A 173 0.75 -8.50 -6.09
CA SER A 173 1.05 -9.36 -4.96
C SER A 173 1.13 -10.83 -5.36
N GLU A 174 0.23 -11.29 -6.23
CA GLU A 174 0.29 -12.66 -6.76
C GLU A 174 1.56 -12.92 -7.56
N GLU A 175 1.98 -11.97 -8.41
CA GLU A 175 3.20 -12.10 -9.20
C GLU A 175 4.47 -12.11 -8.33
N LEU A 176 4.50 -11.26 -7.30
CA LEU A 176 5.60 -11.26 -6.31
C LEU A 176 5.68 -12.58 -5.54
N LEU A 177 4.55 -13.15 -5.14
CA LEU A 177 4.49 -14.44 -4.47
C LEU A 177 4.95 -15.58 -5.38
N ARG A 178 4.57 -15.58 -6.65
CA ARG A 178 5.05 -16.56 -7.64
C ARG A 178 6.57 -16.48 -7.83
N SER A 179 7.11 -15.27 -7.92
CA SER A 179 8.57 -15.08 -8.00
C SER A 179 9.28 -15.55 -6.73
N ALA A 180 8.66 -15.43 -5.57
CA ALA A 180 9.20 -15.95 -4.32
C ALA A 180 9.20 -17.49 -4.29
N ASP A 181 8.16 -18.15 -4.82
CA ASP A 181 8.06 -19.61 -4.92
C ASP A 181 9.10 -20.20 -5.89
N GLU A 182 9.47 -19.48 -6.94
CA GLU A 182 10.57 -19.89 -7.83
C GLU A 182 11.93 -19.93 -7.11
N VAL A 183 12.13 -19.06 -6.13
CA VAL A 183 13.36 -18.99 -5.32
C VAL A 183 13.33 -19.95 -4.12
N ARG A 184 12.15 -20.19 -3.56
CA ARG A 184 11.92 -21.05 -2.40
C ARG A 184 11.08 -22.28 -2.78
N GLN A 185 11.72 -23.30 -3.29
CA GLN A 185 11.04 -24.54 -3.69
C GLN A 185 10.61 -25.42 -2.52
N ASP A 186 11.11 -25.16 -1.33
CA ASP A 186 10.84 -25.88 -0.08
C ASP A 186 9.54 -25.45 0.61
N GLU A 187 9.07 -24.22 0.38
CA GLU A 187 7.85 -23.67 0.94
C GLU A 187 6.94 -23.14 -0.18
N LYS A 188 6.12 -24.00 -0.77
CA LYS A 188 5.16 -23.54 -1.77
C LYS A 188 4.00 -22.81 -1.13
N ILE A 189 3.74 -21.58 -1.61
CA ILE A 189 2.62 -20.78 -1.16
C ILE A 189 1.34 -21.29 -1.81
N ASP A 190 0.31 -21.57 -1.00
CA ASP A 190 -1.01 -21.89 -1.52
C ASP A 190 -1.70 -20.62 -2.02
N PHE A 191 -1.68 -20.42 -3.33
CA PHE A 191 -2.33 -19.29 -3.98
C PHE A 191 -3.86 -19.28 -3.80
N ASN A 192 -4.47 -20.41 -3.45
CA ASN A 192 -5.92 -20.46 -3.19
C ASN A 192 -6.26 -19.84 -1.83
N ALA A 193 -5.41 -20.02 -0.82
CA ALA A 193 -5.59 -19.39 0.49
C ALA A 193 -5.48 -17.85 0.41
N ASN A 194 -4.75 -17.33 -0.56
CA ASN A 194 -4.59 -15.88 -0.76
C ASN A 194 -5.71 -15.23 -1.60
N ARG A 195 -6.68 -16.05 -2.07
CA ARG A 195 -7.83 -15.59 -2.87
C ARG A 195 -9.11 -15.40 -2.05
N SER A 196 -9.11 -15.83 -0.82
CA SER A 196 -10.18 -15.67 0.16
C SER A 196 -9.89 -14.52 1.12
#